data_c583fb1fda9796c2b49cc4bf4ee43566
#
_entry.id   c583fb1fda9796c2b49cc4bf4ee43566
#
_cell.length_a   1.000
_cell.length_b   1.000
_cell.length_c   1.000
_cell.angle_alpha   90.00
_cell.angle_beta   90.00
_cell.angle_gamma   90.00
#
_symmetry.space_group_name_H-M   'P 1'
#
loop_
_entity.id
_entity.type
_entity.pdbx_description
1 polymer ?
#
loop_
_entity_poly.entity_id
_entity_poly.type
_entity_poly.pdbx_seq_one_letter_code
_entity_poly.pdbx_strand_id
1 'polypeptide(L)'
;MDTTALRSAYEKLFTAAAGTDLGEAGDGGWNADQILAHVLSVDAAIAAVALGVVSGSRPSFDNRISLDAWNLDRIVADHSGRADLIGHVRSQATILCDIADHLSGHASSVLIPAILLSNDALVLDQPIPLAGLIDGLAEDHVPVHTQQLLDLRAAVREHS
;
A
#
# COMPACT_ATOMS: atom_id res chain seq x y z
N MET A 1 -7.42 -1.77 16.95
CA MET A 1 -7.68 -0.44 16.33
C MET A 1 -8.99 -0.55 15.54
N ASP A 2 -9.66 0.55 15.24
CA ASP A 2 -10.79 0.53 14.29
C ASP A 2 -10.26 0.62 12.86
N THR A 3 -10.48 -0.42 12.05
CA THR A 3 -10.02 -0.47 10.64
C THR A 3 -11.11 -0.15 9.62
N THR A 4 -12.25 0.37 10.05
CA THR A 4 -13.40 0.66 9.16
C THR A 4 -13.01 1.61 8.02
N ALA A 5 -12.26 2.69 8.32
CA ALA A 5 -11.79 3.64 7.32
C ALA A 5 -10.81 2.99 6.33
N LEU A 6 -9.86 2.18 6.82
CA LEU A 6 -8.88 1.49 6.00
C LEU A 6 -9.56 0.47 5.06
N ARG A 7 -10.48 -0.34 5.58
CA ARG A 7 -11.26 -1.28 4.75
C ARG A 7 -12.05 -0.55 3.66
N SER A 8 -12.66 0.60 3.99
CA SER A 8 -13.37 1.43 3.02
C SER A 8 -12.44 2.00 1.94
N ALA A 9 -11.22 2.42 2.30
CA ALA A 9 -10.23 2.90 1.35
C ALA A 9 -9.82 1.79 0.36
N TYR A 10 -9.58 0.57 0.83
CA TYR A 10 -9.26 -0.57 -0.04
C TYR A 10 -10.41 -0.92 -1.00
N GLU A 11 -11.67 -0.89 -0.58
CA GLU A 11 -12.78 -1.17 -1.50
C GLU A 11 -12.85 -0.14 -2.65
N LYS A 12 -12.51 1.12 -2.40
CA LYS A 12 -12.39 2.15 -3.44
C LYS A 12 -11.22 1.85 -4.39
N LEU A 13 -10.07 1.45 -3.85
CA LEU A 13 -8.91 1.04 -4.64
C LEU A 13 -9.26 -0.13 -5.57
N PHE A 14 -9.89 -1.16 -5.05
CA PHE A 14 -10.27 -2.34 -5.84
C PHE A 14 -11.28 -1.98 -6.93
N THR A 15 -12.23 -1.10 -6.65
CA THR A 15 -13.19 -0.59 -7.63
C THR A 15 -12.47 0.18 -8.76
N ALA A 16 -11.49 1.01 -8.42
CA ALA A 16 -10.69 1.71 -9.42
C ALA A 16 -9.84 0.75 -10.25
N ALA A 17 -9.18 -0.23 -9.60
CA ALA A 17 -8.28 -1.19 -10.23
C ALA A 17 -8.98 -2.20 -11.16
N ALA A 18 -10.25 -2.51 -10.90
CA ALA A 18 -11.04 -3.45 -11.72
C ALA A 18 -11.48 -2.86 -13.07
N GLY A 19 -11.21 -1.58 -13.33
CA GLY A 19 -11.50 -0.95 -14.63
C GLY A 19 -10.72 -1.62 -15.77
N THR A 20 -11.39 -1.83 -16.91
CA THR A 20 -10.80 -2.41 -18.12
C THR A 20 -10.10 -1.36 -18.99
N ASP A 21 -10.32 -0.09 -18.70
CA ASP A 21 -9.89 1.09 -19.43
C ASP A 21 -8.73 1.83 -18.72
N LEU A 22 -7.84 1.09 -18.06
CA LEU A 22 -6.64 1.65 -17.44
C LEU A 22 -5.54 1.77 -18.49
N GLY A 23 -5.15 3.01 -18.80
CA GLY A 23 -4.09 3.33 -19.76
C GLY A 23 -2.68 3.11 -19.22
N GLU A 24 -1.72 3.37 -20.08
CA GLU A 24 -0.32 3.45 -19.70
C GLU A 24 -0.07 4.76 -18.93
N ALA A 25 0.86 4.72 -17.98
CA ALA A 25 1.30 5.93 -17.32
C ALA A 25 2.01 6.87 -18.30
N GLY A 26 1.65 8.15 -18.29
CA GLY A 26 2.42 9.17 -18.96
C GLY A 26 3.75 9.43 -18.26
N ASP A 27 4.74 9.91 -19.00
CA ASP A 27 5.99 10.49 -18.49
C ASP A 27 6.80 9.60 -17.51
N GLY A 28 6.78 8.27 -17.71
CA GLY A 28 7.56 7.34 -16.89
C GLY A 28 6.97 7.04 -15.50
N GLY A 29 5.70 7.40 -15.27
CA GLY A 29 4.97 7.02 -14.06
C GLY A 29 4.66 5.51 -14.01
N TRP A 30 4.13 5.05 -12.90
CA TRP A 30 3.72 3.66 -12.75
C TRP A 30 2.44 3.34 -13.52
N ASN A 31 2.40 2.19 -14.15
CA ASN A 31 1.17 1.61 -14.67
C ASN A 31 0.31 1.01 -13.54
N ALA A 32 -0.92 0.60 -13.86
CA ALA A 32 -1.86 0.10 -12.86
C ALA A 32 -1.34 -1.12 -12.09
N ASP A 33 -0.60 -2.02 -12.74
CA ASP A 33 -0.09 -3.23 -12.12
C ASP A 33 1.09 -2.91 -11.18
N GLN A 34 1.94 -1.93 -11.53
CA GLN A 34 3.01 -1.43 -10.66
C GLN A 34 2.45 -0.68 -9.44
N ILE A 35 1.37 0.10 -9.59
CA ILE A 35 0.66 0.74 -8.47
C ILE A 35 0.14 -0.34 -7.49
N LEU A 36 -0.49 -1.39 -7.99
CA LEU A 36 -0.98 -2.50 -7.17
C LEU A 36 0.17 -3.27 -6.49
N ALA A 37 1.27 -3.52 -7.21
CA ALA A 37 2.46 -4.15 -6.67
C ALA A 37 3.09 -3.33 -5.55
N HIS A 38 3.11 -2.00 -5.70
CA HIS A 38 3.56 -1.08 -4.65
C HIS A 38 2.69 -1.18 -3.40
N VAL A 39 1.37 -1.10 -3.54
CA VAL A 39 0.43 -1.24 -2.41
C VAL A 39 0.64 -2.59 -1.72
N LEU A 40 0.72 -3.70 -2.47
CA LEU A 40 0.98 -5.03 -1.93
C LEU A 40 2.28 -5.09 -1.11
N SER A 41 3.35 -4.50 -1.63
CA SER A 41 4.66 -4.47 -0.98
C SER A 41 4.65 -3.68 0.33
N VAL A 42 4.00 -2.50 0.34
CA VAL A 42 3.87 -1.67 1.54
C VAL A 42 3.02 -2.37 2.60
N ASP A 43 1.89 -2.92 2.22
CA ASP A 43 0.98 -3.64 3.12
C ASP A 43 1.68 -4.84 3.78
N ALA A 44 2.44 -5.61 3.00
CA ALA A 44 3.19 -6.75 3.52
C ALA A 44 4.28 -6.29 4.52
N ALA A 45 4.96 -5.19 4.23
CA ALA A 45 5.98 -4.64 5.11
C ALA A 45 5.37 -4.15 6.45
N ILE A 46 4.25 -3.43 6.41
CA ILE A 46 3.58 -2.95 7.62
C ILE A 46 2.97 -4.12 8.43
N ALA A 47 2.41 -5.12 7.77
CA ALA A 47 1.93 -6.34 8.45
C ALA A 47 3.09 -7.07 9.17
N ALA A 48 4.26 -7.18 8.55
CA ALA A 48 5.44 -7.76 9.16
C ALA A 48 5.92 -6.96 10.38
N VAL A 49 5.90 -5.63 10.29
CA VAL A 49 6.19 -4.73 11.43
C VAL A 49 5.21 -4.98 12.57
N ALA A 50 3.90 -5.01 12.29
CA ALA A 50 2.87 -5.23 13.30
C ALA A 50 3.03 -6.60 13.99
N LEU A 51 3.27 -7.67 13.23
CA LEU A 51 3.55 -9.00 13.77
C LEU A 51 4.85 -9.03 14.59
N GLY A 52 5.88 -8.32 14.16
CA GLY A 52 7.13 -8.17 14.91
C GLY A 52 6.90 -7.53 16.28
N VAL A 53 6.12 -6.46 16.35
CA VAL A 53 5.74 -5.81 17.63
C VAL A 53 5.00 -6.76 18.54
N VAL A 54 3.98 -7.47 18.01
CA VAL A 54 3.20 -8.43 18.81
C VAL A 54 4.07 -9.58 19.33
N SER A 55 5.10 -9.97 18.57
CA SER A 55 6.06 -11.02 18.96
C SER A 55 7.15 -10.51 19.93
N GLY A 56 7.13 -9.23 20.33
CA GLY A 56 8.14 -8.63 21.22
C GLY A 56 9.44 -8.22 20.53
N SER A 57 9.49 -8.22 19.19
CA SER A 57 10.61 -7.69 18.41
C SER A 57 10.59 -6.15 18.38
N ARG A 58 11.67 -5.57 17.87
CA ARG A 58 11.81 -4.13 17.62
C ARG A 58 12.02 -3.88 16.12
N PRO A 59 10.97 -3.99 15.32
CA PRO A 59 11.07 -3.79 13.89
C PRO A 59 11.27 -2.30 13.54
N SER A 60 11.71 -2.05 12.30
CA SER A 60 11.68 -0.74 11.67
C SER A 60 10.89 -0.82 10.37
N PHE A 61 10.44 0.32 9.87
CA PHE A 61 9.76 0.45 8.59
C PHE A 61 10.59 1.28 7.61
N ASP A 62 10.77 0.77 6.40
CA ASP A 62 11.50 1.45 5.32
C ASP A 62 10.81 1.10 4.00
N ASN A 63 10.25 2.11 3.33
CA ASN A 63 9.47 1.88 2.10
C ASN A 63 10.32 1.87 0.83
N ARG A 64 11.64 2.00 0.88
CA ARG A 64 12.48 2.07 -0.32
C ARG A 64 12.35 0.86 -1.23
N ILE A 65 12.29 -0.35 -0.67
CA ILE A 65 12.11 -1.55 -1.48
C ILE A 65 10.77 -1.56 -2.21
N SER A 66 9.73 -0.96 -1.63
CA SER A 66 8.41 -0.85 -2.24
C SER A 66 8.33 0.21 -3.35
N LEU A 67 9.36 1.04 -3.50
CA LEU A 67 9.52 2.02 -4.58
C LEU A 67 10.46 1.52 -5.69
N ASP A 68 11.19 0.45 -5.45
CA ASP A 68 12.20 -0.07 -6.36
C ASP A 68 11.56 -0.76 -7.57
N ALA A 69 11.90 -0.29 -8.77
CA ALA A 69 11.31 -0.76 -10.02
C ALA A 69 11.51 -2.27 -10.24
N TRP A 70 12.71 -2.79 -9.92
CA TRP A 70 12.98 -4.22 -10.03
C TRP A 70 12.06 -5.05 -9.13
N ASN A 71 11.82 -4.59 -7.90
CA ASN A 71 10.90 -5.26 -6.98
C ASN A 71 9.45 -5.22 -7.47
N LEU A 72 9.00 -4.07 -7.98
CA LEU A 72 7.64 -3.93 -8.51
C LEU A 72 7.42 -4.81 -9.74
N ASP A 73 8.35 -4.79 -10.69
CA ASP A 73 8.26 -5.58 -11.91
C ASP A 73 8.28 -7.08 -11.61
N ARG A 74 9.06 -7.51 -10.60
CA ARG A 74 9.08 -8.89 -10.13
C ARG A 74 7.74 -9.30 -9.52
N ILE A 75 7.15 -8.46 -8.66
CA ILE A 75 5.83 -8.73 -8.08
C ILE A 75 4.80 -8.87 -9.21
N VAL A 76 4.81 -7.98 -10.19
CA VAL A 76 3.89 -8.07 -11.34
C VAL A 76 4.11 -9.37 -12.11
N ALA A 77 5.37 -9.77 -12.36
CA ALA A 77 5.71 -10.98 -13.11
C ALA A 77 5.32 -12.29 -12.38
N ASP A 78 5.26 -12.27 -11.05
CA ASP A 78 4.87 -13.42 -10.23
C ASP A 78 3.33 -13.67 -10.25
N HIS A 79 2.55 -12.80 -10.91
CA HIS A 79 1.10 -12.90 -11.00
C HIS A 79 0.64 -13.20 -12.43
N SER A 80 -0.46 -13.94 -12.56
CA SER A 80 -1.02 -14.32 -13.88
C SER A 80 -1.79 -13.19 -14.59
N GLY A 81 -1.76 -12.00 -14.03
CA GLY A 81 -2.40 -10.79 -14.54
C GLY A 81 -3.04 -9.96 -13.44
N ARG A 82 -3.63 -8.82 -13.84
CA ARG A 82 -4.18 -7.83 -12.90
C ARG A 82 -5.24 -8.41 -11.94
N ALA A 83 -6.11 -9.27 -12.40
CA ALA A 83 -7.16 -9.86 -11.54
C ALA A 83 -6.55 -10.69 -10.40
N ASP A 84 -5.49 -11.45 -10.69
CA ASP A 84 -4.75 -12.23 -9.71
C ASP A 84 -4.03 -11.32 -8.72
N LEU A 85 -3.37 -10.29 -9.21
CA LEU A 85 -2.70 -9.27 -8.38
C LEU A 85 -3.70 -8.54 -7.46
N ILE A 86 -4.88 -8.12 -7.96
CA ILE A 86 -5.96 -7.56 -7.15
C ILE A 86 -6.38 -8.53 -6.05
N GLY A 87 -6.51 -9.82 -6.37
CA GLY A 87 -6.84 -10.87 -5.40
C GLY A 87 -5.81 -10.95 -4.27
N HIS A 88 -4.51 -10.85 -4.59
CA HIS A 88 -3.44 -10.83 -3.60
C HIS A 88 -3.43 -9.56 -2.75
N VAL A 89 -3.58 -8.39 -3.35
CA VAL A 89 -3.70 -7.12 -2.59
C VAL A 89 -4.89 -7.18 -1.63
N ARG A 90 -6.04 -7.71 -2.08
CA ARG A 90 -7.23 -7.89 -1.23
C ARG A 90 -6.95 -8.82 -0.05
N SER A 91 -6.29 -9.93 -0.29
CA SER A 91 -5.92 -10.88 0.76
C SER A 91 -4.96 -10.26 1.77
N GLN A 92 -3.94 -9.56 1.29
CA GLN A 92 -2.96 -8.87 2.16
C GLN A 92 -3.61 -7.75 2.98
N ALA A 93 -4.47 -6.93 2.35
CA ALA A 93 -5.25 -5.89 3.03
C ALA A 93 -6.15 -6.46 4.12
N THR A 94 -6.79 -7.61 3.86
CA THR A 94 -7.60 -8.31 4.87
C THR A 94 -6.75 -8.75 6.06
N ILE A 95 -5.60 -9.39 5.80
CA ILE A 95 -4.66 -9.81 6.85
C ILE A 95 -4.19 -8.62 7.68
N LEU A 96 -3.79 -7.53 7.03
CA LEU A 96 -3.32 -6.31 7.71
C LEU A 96 -4.42 -5.70 8.60
N CYS A 97 -5.64 -5.57 8.07
CA CYS A 97 -6.77 -5.06 8.85
C CYS A 97 -7.09 -5.99 10.05
N ASP A 98 -7.05 -7.31 9.86
CA ASP A 98 -7.31 -8.26 10.93
C ASP A 98 -6.23 -8.19 12.03
N ILE A 99 -4.95 -8.04 11.64
CA ILE A 99 -3.87 -7.80 12.61
C ILE A 99 -4.13 -6.50 13.38
N ALA A 100 -4.45 -5.42 12.66
CA ALA A 100 -4.68 -4.10 13.25
C ALA A 100 -5.86 -4.08 14.22
N ASP A 101 -6.98 -4.75 13.88
CA ASP A 101 -8.15 -4.87 14.76
C ASP A 101 -7.82 -5.54 16.09
N HIS A 102 -6.84 -6.46 16.10
CA HIS A 102 -6.42 -7.22 17.29
C HIS A 102 -5.24 -6.59 18.04
N LEU A 103 -4.67 -5.47 17.57
CA LEU A 103 -3.59 -4.78 18.28
C LEU A 103 -4.10 -4.24 19.64
N SER A 104 -3.38 -4.55 20.71
CA SER A 104 -3.61 -3.91 22.01
C SER A 104 -3.22 -2.43 21.95
N GLY A 105 -3.77 -1.62 22.86
CA GLY A 105 -3.38 -0.20 22.97
C GLY A 105 -1.88 -0.02 23.22
N HIS A 106 -1.24 -0.96 23.94
CA HIS A 106 0.21 -0.95 24.12
C HIS A 106 0.94 -1.22 22.80
N ALA A 107 0.56 -2.25 22.04
CA ALA A 107 1.20 -2.59 20.77
C ALA A 107 1.04 -1.47 19.74
N SER A 108 -0.15 -0.87 19.64
CA SER A 108 -0.44 0.22 18.70
C SER A 108 0.35 1.51 19.00
N SER A 109 0.75 1.73 20.25
CA SER A 109 1.54 2.90 20.67
C SER A 109 3.06 2.70 20.60
N VAL A 110 3.54 1.49 20.25
CA VAL A 110 4.98 1.23 20.09
C VAL A 110 5.54 2.13 18.99
N LEU A 111 6.63 2.83 19.30
CA LEU A 111 7.33 3.69 18.33
C LEU A 111 8.17 2.83 17.38
N ILE A 112 7.91 2.97 16.10
CA ILE A 112 8.59 2.27 15.00
C ILE A 112 9.54 3.27 14.33
N PRO A 113 10.86 3.05 14.33
CA PRO A 113 11.78 3.81 13.48
C PRO A 113 11.32 3.68 12.03
N ALA A 114 11.00 4.80 11.38
CA ALA A 114 10.41 4.80 10.05
C ALA A 114 11.18 5.72 9.11
N ILE A 115 11.45 5.21 7.90
CA ILE A 115 11.96 5.96 6.77
C ILE A 115 10.92 5.89 5.65
N LEU A 116 10.43 7.07 5.24
CA LEU A 116 9.46 7.19 4.15
C LEU A 116 10.01 8.11 3.07
N LEU A 117 10.03 7.58 1.86
CA LEU A 117 10.30 8.35 0.64
C LEU A 117 9.01 8.47 -0.18
N SER A 118 8.85 9.59 -0.87
CA SER A 118 7.82 9.82 -1.88
C SER A 118 8.42 10.68 -2.99
N ASN A 119 8.23 10.29 -4.26
CA ASN A 119 8.81 10.97 -5.42
C ASN A 119 10.31 11.25 -5.27
N ASP A 120 11.08 10.25 -4.86
CA ASP A 120 12.53 10.32 -4.62
C ASP A 120 12.96 11.31 -3.52
N ALA A 121 12.02 11.88 -2.78
CA ALA A 121 12.28 12.78 -1.66
C ALA A 121 12.04 12.08 -0.31
N LEU A 122 12.91 12.34 0.66
CA LEU A 122 12.73 11.92 2.04
C LEU A 122 11.59 12.72 2.67
N VAL A 123 10.50 12.04 3.04
CA VAL A 123 9.32 12.67 3.65
C VAL A 123 9.36 12.53 5.17
N LEU A 124 9.90 11.40 5.67
CA LEU A 124 9.95 11.12 7.09
C LEU A 124 11.17 10.26 7.42
N ASP A 125 11.90 10.66 8.46
CA ASP A 125 13.00 9.90 9.08
C ASP A 125 12.94 10.11 10.60
N GLN A 126 11.96 9.46 11.23
CA GLN A 126 11.76 9.53 12.68
C GLN A 126 10.88 8.38 13.17
N PRO A 127 10.95 8.05 14.47
CA PRO A 127 10.02 7.08 15.05
C PRO A 127 8.58 7.60 15.04
N ILE A 128 7.64 6.76 14.63
CA ILE A 128 6.19 7.02 14.68
C ILE A 128 5.47 5.85 15.36
N PRO A 129 4.32 6.07 16.02
CA PRO A 129 3.53 4.97 16.58
C PRO A 129 3.11 3.99 15.49
N LEU A 130 3.05 2.69 15.80
CA LEU A 130 2.53 1.67 14.88
C LEU A 130 1.12 2.02 14.38
N ALA A 131 0.27 2.56 15.25
CA ALA A 131 -1.04 3.08 14.85
C ALA A 131 -0.91 4.13 13.73
N GLY A 132 0.04 5.06 13.84
CA GLY A 132 0.25 6.11 12.84
C GLY A 132 0.69 5.57 11.47
N LEU A 133 1.47 4.47 11.43
CA LEU A 133 1.77 3.78 10.17
C LEU A 133 0.51 3.21 9.51
N ILE A 134 -0.36 2.60 10.29
CA ILE A 134 -1.59 1.97 9.81
C ILE A 134 -2.64 3.03 9.43
N ASP A 135 -2.80 4.07 10.24
CA ASP A 135 -3.72 5.19 9.95
C ASP A 135 -3.30 5.93 8.67
N GLY A 136 -2.00 6.13 8.46
CA GLY A 136 -1.46 6.71 7.23
C GLY A 136 -1.81 5.94 5.96
N LEU A 137 -2.04 4.63 6.03
CA LEU A 137 -2.57 3.86 4.90
C LEU A 137 -3.98 4.29 4.53
N ALA A 138 -4.85 4.52 5.52
CA ALA A 138 -6.24 4.91 5.30
C ALA A 138 -6.39 6.36 4.86
N GLU A 139 -5.56 7.25 5.41
CA GLU A 139 -5.70 8.70 5.26
C GLU A 139 -4.99 9.21 3.99
N ASP A 140 -3.85 8.62 3.64
CA ASP A 140 -2.98 9.13 2.57
C ASP A 140 -2.66 8.07 1.51
N HIS A 141 -2.03 6.96 1.89
CA HIS A 141 -1.40 6.04 0.94
C HIS A 141 -2.41 5.38 -0.01
N VAL A 142 -3.43 4.70 0.50
CA VAL A 142 -4.43 4.01 -0.32
C VAL A 142 -5.28 5.01 -1.14
N PRO A 143 -5.74 6.16 -0.59
CA PRO A 143 -6.41 7.20 -1.37
C PRO A 143 -5.58 7.77 -2.51
N VAL A 144 -4.29 8.06 -2.31
CA VAL A 144 -3.39 8.58 -3.36
C VAL A 144 -3.28 7.58 -4.51
N HIS A 145 -3.07 6.30 -4.21
CA HIS A 145 -2.96 5.26 -5.25
C HIS A 145 -4.31 4.97 -5.93
N THR A 146 -5.41 5.12 -5.22
CA THR A 146 -6.75 5.09 -5.84
C THR A 146 -6.91 6.21 -6.87
N GLN A 147 -6.47 7.43 -6.53
CA GLN A 147 -6.53 8.57 -7.45
C GLN A 147 -5.64 8.34 -8.68
N GLN A 148 -4.42 7.82 -8.51
CA GLN A 148 -3.54 7.47 -9.62
C GLN A 148 -4.19 6.48 -10.60
N LEU A 149 -4.89 5.45 -10.10
CA LEU A 149 -5.63 4.53 -10.96
C LEU A 149 -6.77 5.22 -11.72
N LEU A 150 -7.48 6.15 -11.08
CA LEU A 150 -8.54 6.92 -11.73
C LEU A 150 -7.98 7.86 -12.81
N ASP A 151 -6.81 8.44 -12.59
CA ASP A 151 -6.13 9.32 -13.55
C ASP A 151 -5.69 8.53 -14.80
N LEU A 152 -5.23 7.27 -14.66
CA LEU A 152 -4.94 6.40 -15.79
C LEU A 152 -6.20 6.11 -16.64
N ARG A 153 -7.38 6.02 -16.04
CA ARG A 153 -8.66 5.88 -16.77
C ARG A 153 -9.06 7.14 -17.51
N ALA A 154 -8.83 8.32 -16.92
CA ALA A 154 -9.16 9.59 -17.56
C ALA A 154 -8.32 9.81 -18.82
N ALA A 155 -7.03 9.49 -18.76
CA ALA A 155 -6.10 9.63 -19.90
C ALA A 155 -6.53 8.83 -21.13
N VAL A 156 -7.11 7.65 -20.98
CA VAL A 156 -7.63 6.83 -22.10
C VAL A 156 -8.82 7.52 -22.79
N ARG A 157 -9.70 8.15 -22.01
CA ARG A 157 -10.93 8.78 -22.53
C ARG A 157 -10.66 10.05 -23.34
N GLU A 158 -9.57 10.76 -23.05
CA GLU A 158 -9.18 11.97 -23.77
C GLU A 158 -8.52 11.66 -25.12
N HIS A 159 -8.04 10.44 -25.34
CA HIS A 159 -7.36 9.99 -26.57
C HIS A 159 -8.25 9.09 -27.46
N SER A 160 -9.50 8.87 -27.08
CA SER A 160 -10.49 8.05 -27.81
C SER A 160 -11.55 8.90 -28.47
#